data_9c5e1287a771099876c54d31ebc5046e
#
_entry.id   9c5e1287a771099876c54d31ebc5046e
#
_cell.length_a   1.000
_cell.length_b   1.000
_cell.length_c   1.000
_cell.angle_alpha   90.00
_cell.angle_beta   90.00
_cell.angle_gamma   90.00
#
_symmetry.space_group_name_H-M   'P 1'
#
loop_
_entity.id
_entity.type
_entity.pdbx_description
1 polymer ?
#
loop_
_entity_poly.entity_id
_entity_poly.type
_entity_poly.pdbx_seq_one_letter_code
_entity_poly.pdbx_strand_id
1 'polypeptide(L)'
;MSSKADAGDFLGRYREIVSDPLNLFILRSANAGFIEGPLVYLHNGLRVPLSGMNSYYGDFSDILVINRGVHEPLEEFIFQEVLKFMPRAPVMLELGAYWGHYSMWLKNCRPDAGVHLVEPDPANLQVGVENFELNGFSGNFIEAFVGNGNFAVDNYLREQSIPKLDVLHTDIQGYEVEMLQACTESLSKCRIDFVFLSTHSQELHRDCVALLAASNYRVEVEADFENGTTSYDGFIFASSPLVARVFDGFTPLTRAQISCAQPTVLCEYVAKVAAFLAKRDQLSTDVVSGGIAWQR
;
A
#
# COMPACT_ATOMS: atom_id res chain seq x y z
N MET A 1 11.11 -0.32 -20.32
CA MET A 1 10.12 0.31 -21.24
C MET A 1 8.76 -0.15 -20.77
N SER A 2 8.07 0.68 -20.00
CA SER A 2 6.69 0.44 -19.59
C SER A 2 5.84 0.30 -20.85
N SER A 3 5.23 -0.86 -21.07
CA SER A 3 4.15 -0.96 -22.05
C SER A 3 3.04 -0.04 -21.52
N LYS A 4 2.82 1.10 -22.19
CA LYS A 4 1.60 1.88 -21.98
C LYS A 4 0.45 0.90 -22.11
N ALA A 5 -0.23 0.61 -21.01
CA ALA A 5 -1.49 -0.10 -21.07
C ALA A 5 -2.35 0.65 -22.10
N ASP A 6 -2.85 -0.05 -23.10
CA ASP A 6 -3.73 0.54 -24.11
C ASP A 6 -4.91 1.19 -23.36
N ALA A 7 -5.31 2.40 -23.78
CA ALA A 7 -6.46 3.10 -23.17
C ALA A 7 -7.75 2.26 -23.14
N GLY A 8 -7.82 1.19 -23.96
CA GLY A 8 -8.88 0.18 -23.92
C GLY A 8 -8.88 -0.71 -22.67
N ASP A 9 -7.78 -0.76 -21.91
CA ASP A 9 -7.66 -1.61 -20.72
C ASP A 9 -8.12 -0.92 -19.42
N PHE A 10 -8.25 0.41 -19.41
CA PHE A 10 -8.72 1.14 -18.20
C PHE A 10 -10.14 0.70 -17.77
N LEU A 11 -11.03 0.43 -18.69
CA LEU A 11 -12.36 -0.07 -18.35
C LEU A 11 -12.31 -1.46 -17.70
N GLY A 12 -11.40 -2.31 -18.15
CA GLY A 12 -11.11 -3.60 -17.53
C GLY A 12 -10.61 -3.41 -16.09
N ARG A 13 -9.63 -2.55 -15.89
CA ARG A 13 -9.09 -2.24 -14.55
C ARG A 13 -10.16 -1.64 -13.64
N TYR A 14 -10.95 -0.68 -14.11
CA TYR A 14 -12.06 -0.11 -13.32
C TYR A 14 -13.04 -1.18 -12.87
N ARG A 15 -13.44 -2.07 -13.79
CA ARG A 15 -14.34 -3.18 -13.47
C ARG A 15 -13.77 -4.08 -12.39
N GLU A 16 -12.51 -4.50 -12.51
CA GLU A 16 -11.85 -5.38 -11.53
C GLU A 16 -11.75 -4.69 -10.16
N ILE A 17 -11.27 -3.44 -10.12
CA ILE A 17 -11.14 -2.66 -8.88
C ILE A 17 -12.50 -2.48 -8.18
N VAL A 18 -13.54 -2.10 -8.92
CA VAL A 18 -14.88 -1.87 -8.35
C VAL A 18 -15.54 -3.17 -7.90
N SER A 19 -15.22 -4.29 -8.55
CA SER A 19 -15.79 -5.61 -8.24
C SER A 19 -15.16 -6.26 -7.00
N ASP A 20 -14.04 -5.75 -6.49
CA ASP A 20 -13.35 -6.35 -5.35
C ASP A 20 -14.20 -6.24 -4.08
N PRO A 21 -14.58 -7.37 -3.44
CA PRO A 21 -15.39 -7.37 -2.22
C PRO A 21 -14.71 -6.66 -1.04
N LEU A 22 -13.37 -6.50 -1.04
CA LEU A 22 -12.64 -5.79 0.01
C LEU A 22 -13.01 -4.30 0.06
N ASN A 23 -13.54 -3.75 -1.04
CA ASN A 23 -14.12 -2.41 -1.04
C ASN A 23 -15.18 -2.18 0.05
N LEU A 24 -15.85 -3.22 0.53
CA LEU A 24 -16.84 -3.15 1.60
C LEU A 24 -16.21 -2.92 2.98
N PHE A 25 -14.93 -3.18 3.13
CA PHE A 25 -14.21 -3.13 4.41
C PHE A 25 -13.25 -1.94 4.51
N ILE A 26 -13.05 -1.19 3.42
CA ILE A 26 -12.25 0.03 3.45
C ILE A 26 -13.11 1.17 3.99
N LEU A 27 -12.62 1.78 5.08
CA LEU A 27 -13.27 2.92 5.70
C LEU A 27 -13.25 4.13 4.75
N ARG A 28 -14.38 4.81 4.67
CA ARG A 28 -14.51 5.98 3.79
C ARG A 28 -15.01 7.19 4.57
N SER A 29 -14.34 8.32 4.34
CA SER A 29 -14.83 9.62 4.78
C SER A 29 -16.15 9.95 4.08
N ALA A 30 -16.91 10.88 4.67
CA ALA A 30 -18.21 11.28 4.11
C ALA A 30 -18.07 11.84 2.67
N ASN A 31 -16.94 12.45 2.36
CA ASN A 31 -16.66 13.09 1.07
C ASN A 31 -15.93 12.17 0.08
N ALA A 32 -15.63 10.93 0.44
CA ALA A 32 -14.87 10.00 -0.42
C ALA A 32 -15.43 9.93 -1.85
N GLY A 33 -14.61 10.23 -2.84
CA GLY A 33 -14.96 10.28 -4.26
C GLY A 33 -15.65 11.57 -4.71
N PHE A 34 -15.92 12.53 -3.81
CA PHE A 34 -16.51 13.81 -4.20
C PHE A 34 -15.45 14.71 -4.85
N ILE A 35 -15.91 15.50 -5.82
CA ILE A 35 -15.09 16.48 -6.53
C ILE A 35 -15.30 17.86 -5.91
N GLU A 36 -14.22 18.56 -5.58
CA GLU A 36 -14.23 19.94 -5.11
C GLU A 36 -13.29 20.79 -5.99
N GLY A 37 -13.84 21.54 -6.90
CA GLY A 37 -13.04 22.28 -7.90
C GLY A 37 -12.21 21.32 -8.76
N PRO A 38 -10.87 21.44 -8.82
CA PRO A 38 -10.01 20.52 -9.55
C PRO A 38 -9.59 19.28 -8.75
N LEU A 39 -10.09 19.11 -7.51
CA LEU A 39 -9.64 18.09 -6.57
C LEU A 39 -10.68 16.99 -6.40
N VAL A 40 -10.21 15.79 -6.06
CA VAL A 40 -11.04 14.66 -5.62
C VAL A 40 -10.64 14.24 -4.21
N TYR A 41 -11.62 13.84 -3.40
CA TYR A 41 -11.38 13.28 -2.07
C TYR A 41 -11.08 11.78 -2.16
N LEU A 42 -9.97 11.36 -1.57
CA LEU A 42 -9.65 9.96 -1.34
C LEU A 42 -10.55 9.36 -0.26
N HIS A 43 -10.56 8.02 -0.15
CA HIS A 43 -11.36 7.33 0.84
C HIS A 43 -11.05 7.79 2.30
N ASN A 44 -9.81 8.14 2.58
CA ASN A 44 -9.32 8.58 3.89
C ASN A 44 -9.50 10.10 4.16
N GLY A 45 -10.18 10.81 3.25
CA GLY A 45 -10.48 12.24 3.37
C GLY A 45 -9.39 13.18 2.86
N LEU A 46 -8.25 12.67 2.40
CA LEU A 46 -7.21 13.45 1.73
C LEU A 46 -7.68 13.92 0.36
N ARG A 47 -7.08 14.99 -0.14
CA ARG A 47 -7.42 15.57 -1.45
C ARG A 47 -6.22 15.48 -2.39
N VAL A 48 -6.51 15.17 -3.65
CA VAL A 48 -5.51 15.15 -4.73
C VAL A 48 -6.11 15.75 -5.99
N PRO A 49 -5.30 16.22 -6.96
CA PRO A 49 -5.79 16.67 -8.26
C PRO A 49 -6.49 15.53 -9.00
N LEU A 50 -7.66 15.81 -9.59
CA LEU A 50 -8.42 14.82 -10.39
C LEU A 50 -7.91 14.72 -11.82
N SER A 51 -7.34 15.80 -12.37
CA SER A 51 -6.91 15.86 -13.76
C SER A 51 -5.65 16.70 -13.92
N GLY A 52 -5.00 16.59 -15.07
CA GLY A 52 -3.77 17.29 -15.38
C GLY A 52 -2.52 16.47 -15.06
N MET A 53 -1.35 17.10 -15.16
CA MET A 53 -0.06 16.40 -14.98
C MET A 53 0.15 15.85 -13.57
N ASN A 54 -0.53 16.43 -12.58
CA ASN A 54 -0.40 16.08 -11.16
C ASN A 54 -1.50 15.13 -10.67
N SER A 55 -2.34 14.61 -11.57
CA SER A 55 -3.37 13.63 -11.23
C SER A 55 -2.81 12.20 -11.24
N TYR A 56 -3.48 11.30 -10.53
CA TYR A 56 -3.12 9.89 -10.51
C TYR A 56 -3.28 9.25 -11.89
N TYR A 57 -2.17 8.95 -12.56
CA TYR A 57 -2.11 8.37 -13.91
C TYR A 57 -3.03 9.03 -14.96
N GLY A 58 -3.16 10.36 -14.94
CA GLY A 58 -3.95 11.10 -15.92
C GLY A 58 -5.42 10.65 -15.96
N ASP A 59 -5.87 10.12 -17.10
CA ASP A 59 -7.27 9.70 -17.29
C ASP A 59 -7.69 8.50 -16.39
N PHE A 60 -6.75 7.77 -15.81
CA PHE A 60 -7.04 6.71 -14.85
C PHE A 60 -7.54 7.25 -13.50
N SER A 61 -7.31 8.52 -13.20
CA SER A 61 -7.77 9.16 -11.96
C SER A 61 -9.30 9.15 -11.77
N ASP A 62 -10.09 8.91 -12.82
CA ASP A 62 -11.54 8.72 -12.74
C ASP A 62 -11.91 7.58 -11.78
N ILE A 63 -11.03 6.58 -11.57
CA ILE A 63 -11.24 5.52 -10.59
C ILE A 63 -11.47 6.07 -9.17
N LEU A 64 -10.83 7.19 -8.82
CA LEU A 64 -10.99 7.82 -7.51
C LEU A 64 -12.41 8.36 -7.29
N VAL A 65 -13.09 8.76 -8.36
CA VAL A 65 -14.51 9.15 -8.31
C VAL A 65 -15.39 7.91 -8.31
N ILE A 66 -15.17 7.00 -9.27
CA ILE A 66 -15.98 5.79 -9.50
C ILE A 66 -15.99 4.87 -8.27
N ASN A 67 -14.82 4.65 -7.66
CA ASN A 67 -14.64 3.76 -6.50
C ASN A 67 -14.52 4.51 -5.17
N ARG A 68 -14.97 5.77 -5.12
CA ARG A 68 -15.02 6.57 -3.90
C ARG A 68 -13.68 6.64 -3.17
N GLY A 69 -12.64 7.02 -3.92
CA GLY A 69 -11.30 7.30 -3.40
C GLY A 69 -10.39 6.09 -3.19
N VAL A 70 -10.83 4.90 -3.59
CA VAL A 70 -10.05 3.63 -3.53
C VAL A 70 -9.60 3.26 -4.94
N HIS A 71 -8.32 2.92 -5.10
CA HIS A 71 -7.73 2.53 -6.39
C HIS A 71 -7.00 1.17 -6.34
N GLU A 72 -6.63 0.69 -5.16
CA GLU A 72 -5.96 -0.60 -4.91
C GLU A 72 -6.60 -1.33 -3.73
N PRO A 73 -7.79 -1.94 -3.92
CA PRO A 73 -8.61 -2.43 -2.81
C PRO A 73 -7.89 -3.39 -1.85
N LEU A 74 -7.10 -4.34 -2.38
CA LEU A 74 -6.38 -5.29 -1.54
C LEU A 74 -5.31 -4.58 -0.71
N GLU A 75 -4.46 -3.79 -1.34
CA GLU A 75 -3.36 -3.11 -0.69
C GLU A 75 -3.85 -2.08 0.31
N GLU A 76 -4.83 -1.26 -0.07
CA GLU A 76 -5.44 -0.27 0.82
C GLU A 76 -6.16 -0.93 2.01
N PHE A 77 -6.83 -2.06 1.81
CA PHE A 77 -7.40 -2.83 2.91
C PHE A 77 -6.33 -3.32 3.89
N ILE A 78 -5.23 -3.89 3.37
CA ILE A 78 -4.12 -4.38 4.20
C ILE A 78 -3.46 -3.21 4.94
N PHE A 79 -3.19 -2.10 4.26
CA PHE A 79 -2.58 -0.93 4.87
C PHE A 79 -3.45 -0.33 5.98
N GLN A 80 -4.77 -0.20 5.74
CA GLN A 80 -5.73 0.22 6.77
C GLN A 80 -5.61 -0.62 8.05
N GLU A 81 -5.52 -1.93 7.88
CA GLU A 81 -5.46 -2.83 9.01
C GLU A 81 -4.12 -2.77 9.75
N VAL A 82 -3.02 -2.59 9.01
CA VAL A 82 -1.67 -2.42 9.58
C VAL A 82 -1.55 -1.10 10.35
N LEU A 83 -2.23 -0.03 9.94
CA LEU A 83 -2.25 1.25 10.66
C LEU A 83 -2.72 1.11 12.12
N LYS A 84 -3.51 0.09 12.45
CA LYS A 84 -3.96 -0.18 13.83
C LYS A 84 -2.82 -0.64 14.75
N PHE A 85 -1.74 -1.17 14.18
CA PHE A 85 -0.55 -1.66 14.88
C PHE A 85 0.58 -0.62 14.94
N MET A 86 0.43 0.51 14.26
CA MET A 86 1.47 1.55 14.22
C MET A 86 1.63 2.25 15.57
N PRO A 87 2.88 2.48 16.02
CA PRO A 87 3.15 3.32 17.17
C PRO A 87 2.70 4.77 16.92
N ARG A 88 2.86 5.63 17.92
CA ARG A 88 2.49 7.06 17.82
C ARG A 88 3.32 7.79 16.75
N ALA A 89 4.59 7.52 16.67
CA ALA A 89 5.54 8.15 15.75
C ALA A 89 6.24 7.08 14.89
N PRO A 90 5.53 6.43 13.95
CA PRO A 90 6.12 5.41 13.10
C PRO A 90 7.06 6.02 12.07
N VAL A 91 8.00 5.21 11.57
CA VAL A 91 8.88 5.58 10.46
C VAL A 91 8.56 4.70 9.26
N MET A 92 8.30 5.34 8.12
CA MET A 92 8.00 4.68 6.85
C MET A 92 8.98 5.13 5.77
N LEU A 93 9.44 4.17 4.97
CA LEU A 93 10.14 4.39 3.73
C LEU A 93 9.26 3.90 2.58
N GLU A 94 8.90 4.80 1.67
CA GLU A 94 8.09 4.53 0.47
C GLU A 94 8.99 4.65 -0.76
N LEU A 95 9.17 3.55 -1.48
CA LEU A 95 10.01 3.44 -2.68
C LEU A 95 9.13 3.35 -3.92
N GLY A 96 9.39 4.21 -4.92
CA GLY A 96 8.47 4.44 -6.02
C GLY A 96 7.28 5.27 -5.55
N ALA A 97 7.55 6.31 -4.76
CA ALA A 97 6.52 7.01 -4.01
C ALA A 97 5.52 7.79 -4.87
N TYR A 98 5.89 8.11 -6.12
CA TYR A 98 5.04 8.83 -7.08
C TYR A 98 4.29 10.02 -6.42
N TRP A 99 2.98 9.90 -6.20
CA TRP A 99 2.12 10.90 -5.60
C TRP A 99 2.03 10.86 -4.06
N GLY A 100 2.72 9.90 -3.41
CA GLY A 100 2.88 9.82 -1.96
C GLY A 100 1.64 9.35 -1.20
N HIS A 101 0.80 8.50 -1.78
CA HIS A 101 -0.49 8.09 -1.22
C HIS A 101 -0.39 7.47 0.17
N TYR A 102 0.41 6.43 0.33
CA TYR A 102 0.51 5.68 1.58
C TYR A 102 1.21 6.47 2.68
N SER A 103 2.23 7.24 2.32
CA SER A 103 2.90 8.16 3.26
C SER A 103 1.98 9.28 3.74
N MET A 104 1.17 9.88 2.85
CA MET A 104 0.14 10.86 3.26
C MET A 104 -0.90 10.21 4.17
N TRP A 105 -1.34 9.01 3.86
CA TRP A 105 -2.31 8.31 4.69
C TRP A 105 -1.75 8.01 6.08
N LEU A 106 -0.50 7.54 6.16
CA LEU A 106 0.17 7.36 7.44
C LEU A 106 0.24 8.67 8.24
N LYS A 107 0.64 9.79 7.61
CA LYS A 107 0.67 11.13 8.23
C LYS A 107 -0.69 11.58 8.72
N ASN A 108 -1.74 11.32 7.96
CA ASN A 108 -3.12 11.65 8.35
C ASN A 108 -3.55 10.91 9.63
N CYS A 109 -3.16 9.64 9.76
CA CYS A 109 -3.47 8.81 10.93
C CYS A 109 -2.49 8.99 12.09
N ARG A 110 -1.26 9.34 11.80
CA ARG A 110 -0.14 9.50 12.75
C ARG A 110 0.64 10.78 12.42
N PRO A 111 0.20 11.95 12.89
CA PRO A 111 0.85 13.23 12.54
C PRO A 111 2.34 13.30 12.87
N ASP A 112 2.77 12.56 13.91
CA ASP A 112 4.18 12.48 14.33
C ASP A 112 5.01 11.49 13.49
N ALA A 113 4.43 10.83 12.46
CA ALA A 113 5.15 9.88 11.62
C ALA A 113 6.32 10.53 10.88
N GLY A 114 7.46 9.85 10.85
CA GLY A 114 8.58 10.14 9.94
C GLY A 114 8.36 9.42 8.60
N VAL A 115 8.26 10.16 7.50
CA VAL A 115 8.06 9.56 6.17
C VAL A 115 9.17 9.98 5.22
N HIS A 116 9.70 9.01 4.50
CA HIS A 116 10.78 9.14 3.53
C HIS A 116 10.27 8.58 2.20
N LEU A 117 10.23 9.43 1.16
CA LEU A 117 9.65 9.13 -0.14
C LEU A 117 10.75 9.17 -1.20
N VAL A 118 10.95 8.06 -1.88
CA VAL A 118 11.97 7.90 -2.92
C VAL A 118 11.30 7.72 -4.27
N GLU A 119 11.61 8.59 -5.23
CA GLU A 119 11.06 8.56 -6.57
C GLU A 119 12.16 9.01 -7.56
N PRO A 120 12.43 8.26 -8.64
CA PRO A 120 13.46 8.62 -9.58
C PRO A 120 13.07 9.72 -10.57
N ASP A 121 11.78 9.87 -10.86
CA ASP A 121 11.31 10.92 -11.78
C ASP A 121 11.05 12.22 -11.00
N PRO A 122 11.79 13.31 -11.26
CA PRO A 122 11.61 14.56 -10.54
C PRO A 122 10.21 15.19 -10.73
N ALA A 123 9.53 14.90 -11.85
CA ALA A 123 8.17 15.39 -12.06
C ALA A 123 7.18 14.64 -11.15
N ASN A 124 7.30 13.31 -11.03
CA ASN A 124 6.52 12.51 -10.11
C ASN A 124 6.80 12.88 -8.65
N LEU A 125 8.07 13.06 -8.30
CA LEU A 125 8.47 13.48 -6.95
C LEU A 125 7.83 14.83 -6.58
N GLN A 126 7.80 15.77 -7.53
CA GLN A 126 7.16 17.07 -7.35
C GLN A 126 5.65 16.95 -7.11
N VAL A 127 4.97 16.01 -7.79
CA VAL A 127 3.54 15.71 -7.53
C VAL A 127 3.34 15.27 -6.08
N GLY A 128 4.20 14.41 -5.56
CA GLY A 128 4.18 14.00 -4.16
C GLY A 128 4.34 15.18 -3.19
N VAL A 129 5.31 16.07 -3.46
CA VAL A 129 5.52 17.31 -2.67
C VAL A 129 4.25 18.17 -2.65
N GLU A 130 3.66 18.45 -3.81
CA GLU A 130 2.46 19.28 -3.94
C GLU A 130 1.24 18.66 -3.24
N ASN A 131 1.09 17.33 -3.31
CA ASN A 131 0.02 16.62 -2.60
C ASN A 131 0.20 16.71 -1.08
N PHE A 132 1.43 16.63 -0.58
CA PHE A 132 1.72 16.81 0.84
C PHE A 132 1.38 18.23 1.28
N GLU A 133 1.82 19.24 0.54
CA GLU A 133 1.52 20.65 0.82
C GLU A 133 0.01 20.92 0.81
N LEU A 134 -0.71 20.40 -0.19
CA LEU A 134 -2.17 20.49 -0.33
C LEU A 134 -2.90 19.96 0.91
N ASN A 135 -2.37 18.90 1.53
CA ASN A 135 -2.96 18.27 2.71
C ASN A 135 -2.30 18.74 4.04
N GLY A 136 -1.39 19.71 4.00
CA GLY A 136 -0.75 20.28 5.19
C GLY A 136 0.27 19.38 5.85
N PHE A 137 0.92 18.49 5.10
CA PHE A 137 1.94 17.58 5.59
C PHE A 137 3.35 18.00 5.16
N SER A 138 4.35 17.38 5.79
CA SER A 138 5.75 17.41 5.40
C SER A 138 6.32 16.01 5.37
N GLY A 139 7.32 15.77 4.51
CA GLY A 139 8.04 14.52 4.35
C GLY A 139 9.47 14.75 3.87
N ASN A 140 10.27 13.70 3.85
CA ASN A 140 11.61 13.71 3.25
C ASN A 140 11.51 13.14 1.84
N PHE A 141 11.63 14.01 0.84
CA PHE A 141 11.54 13.63 -0.58
C PHE A 141 12.95 13.45 -1.15
N ILE A 142 13.19 12.30 -1.78
CA ILE A 142 14.51 11.88 -2.26
C ILE A 142 14.39 11.52 -3.73
N GLU A 143 15.06 12.30 -4.60
CA GLU A 143 15.21 11.96 -6.00
C GLU A 143 16.29 10.89 -6.13
N ALA A 144 15.88 9.63 -6.27
CA ALA A 144 16.81 8.53 -6.44
C ALA A 144 16.14 7.33 -7.13
N PHE A 145 16.95 6.61 -7.91
CA PHE A 145 16.54 5.37 -8.54
C PHE A 145 16.87 4.17 -7.64
N VAL A 146 15.88 3.34 -7.35
CA VAL A 146 16.08 2.09 -6.59
C VAL A 146 16.47 0.98 -7.56
N GLY A 147 17.68 0.45 -7.40
CA GLY A 147 18.26 -0.57 -8.28
C GLY A 147 19.62 -0.15 -8.85
N ASN A 148 20.31 -1.07 -9.51
CA ASN A 148 21.63 -0.87 -10.12
C ASN A 148 22.68 -0.24 -9.19
N GLY A 149 22.54 -0.44 -7.86
CA GLY A 149 23.44 0.09 -6.85
C GLY A 149 23.30 1.59 -6.55
N ASN A 150 22.29 2.28 -7.09
CA ASN A 150 22.13 3.72 -6.88
C ASN A 150 21.54 4.05 -5.49
N PHE A 151 20.41 3.41 -5.14
CA PHE A 151 19.80 3.58 -3.82
C PHE A 151 19.73 2.23 -3.12
N ALA A 152 20.36 2.13 -1.96
CA ALA A 152 20.35 0.95 -1.11
C ALA A 152 19.72 1.28 0.25
N VAL A 153 18.66 0.56 0.61
CA VAL A 153 17.91 0.80 1.86
C VAL A 153 18.81 0.76 3.09
N ASP A 154 19.65 -0.26 3.22
CA ASP A 154 20.56 -0.40 4.37
C ASP A 154 21.55 0.78 4.50
N ASN A 155 22.05 1.31 3.39
CA ASN A 155 22.93 2.47 3.38
C ASN A 155 22.17 3.72 3.81
N TYR A 156 20.98 3.94 3.22
CA TYR A 156 20.14 5.09 3.55
C TYR A 156 19.77 5.12 5.03
N LEU A 157 19.31 4.01 5.60
CA LEU A 157 18.96 3.93 7.01
C LEU A 157 20.14 4.25 7.93
N ARG A 158 21.35 3.82 7.54
CA ARG A 158 22.57 4.11 8.29
C ARG A 158 22.94 5.59 8.22
N GLU A 159 22.90 6.18 7.03
CA GLU A 159 23.22 7.59 6.80
C GLU A 159 22.25 8.53 7.50
N GLN A 160 20.97 8.20 7.50
CA GLN A 160 19.93 8.98 8.17
C GLN A 160 19.81 8.63 9.67
N SER A 161 20.64 7.70 10.17
CA SER A 161 20.57 7.24 11.57
C SER A 161 19.18 6.71 11.95
N ILE A 162 18.49 6.04 11.03
CA ILE A 162 17.19 5.41 11.25
C ILE A 162 17.42 3.99 11.78
N PRO A 163 17.15 3.72 13.05
CA PRO A 163 17.44 2.42 13.64
C PRO A 163 16.50 1.31 13.16
N LYS A 164 15.28 1.68 12.78
CA LYS A 164 14.21 0.76 12.43
C LYS A 164 13.18 1.46 11.54
N LEU A 165 12.59 0.71 10.61
CA LEU A 165 11.37 1.08 9.89
C LEU A 165 10.17 0.34 10.48
N ASP A 166 9.07 1.03 10.67
CA ASP A 166 7.79 0.39 10.96
C ASP A 166 7.14 -0.11 9.66
N VAL A 167 7.34 0.61 8.54
CA VAL A 167 6.85 0.21 7.23
C VAL A 167 7.92 0.45 6.16
N LEU A 168 8.16 -0.57 5.33
CA LEU A 168 8.77 -0.46 4.01
C LEU A 168 7.67 -0.72 2.98
N HIS A 169 7.33 0.29 2.20
CA HIS A 169 6.36 0.21 1.12
C HIS A 169 7.09 0.35 -0.21
N THR A 170 6.77 -0.48 -1.21
CA THR A 170 7.57 -0.56 -2.42
C THR A 170 6.72 -0.83 -3.66
N ASP A 171 6.82 0.07 -4.65
CA ASP A 171 6.29 -0.08 -6.00
C ASP A 171 7.31 0.53 -6.99
N ILE A 172 8.28 -0.27 -7.47
CA ILE A 172 9.49 0.21 -8.17
C ILE A 172 9.69 -0.40 -9.56
N GLN A 173 8.63 -0.93 -10.14
CA GLN A 173 8.56 -1.28 -11.56
C GLN A 173 9.69 -2.22 -12.03
N GLY A 174 9.91 -3.34 -11.30
CA GLY A 174 10.78 -4.44 -11.73
C GLY A 174 12.13 -4.56 -11.01
N TYR A 175 12.40 -3.73 -10.00
CA TYR A 175 13.64 -3.78 -9.21
C TYR A 175 13.44 -4.31 -7.78
N GLU A 176 12.34 -5.00 -7.52
CA GLU A 176 11.93 -5.46 -6.19
C GLU A 176 12.93 -6.45 -5.59
N VAL A 177 13.46 -7.38 -6.41
CA VAL A 177 14.46 -8.36 -6.00
C VAL A 177 15.77 -7.67 -5.61
N GLU A 178 16.27 -6.75 -6.44
CA GLU A 178 17.49 -5.98 -6.16
C GLU A 178 17.32 -5.13 -4.88
N MET A 179 16.16 -4.54 -4.70
CA MET A 179 15.82 -3.77 -3.51
C MET A 179 15.87 -4.64 -2.26
N LEU A 180 15.25 -5.83 -2.26
CA LEU A 180 15.31 -6.77 -1.13
C LEU A 180 16.73 -7.24 -0.84
N GLN A 181 17.56 -7.46 -1.87
CA GLN A 181 18.98 -7.77 -1.70
C GLN A 181 19.75 -6.59 -1.07
N ALA A 182 19.38 -5.35 -1.39
CA ALA A 182 19.95 -4.14 -0.77
C ALA A 182 19.39 -3.84 0.64
N CYS A 183 18.43 -4.65 1.13
CA CYS A 183 17.89 -4.61 2.50
C CYS A 183 18.40 -5.75 3.39
N THR A 184 19.39 -6.54 2.96
CA THR A 184 19.77 -7.82 3.60
C THR A 184 20.13 -7.63 5.07
N GLU A 185 20.83 -6.55 5.44
CA GLU A 185 21.18 -6.27 6.83
C GLU A 185 19.93 -5.98 7.66
N SER A 186 19.05 -5.10 7.18
CA SER A 186 17.83 -4.71 7.88
C SER A 186 16.85 -5.87 8.02
N LEU A 187 16.70 -6.70 6.98
CA LEU A 187 15.86 -7.90 7.02
C LEU A 187 16.42 -8.93 8.01
N SER A 188 17.73 -9.27 7.94
CA SER A 188 18.33 -10.27 8.81
C SER A 188 18.32 -9.87 10.30
N LYS A 189 18.34 -8.55 10.58
CA LYS A 189 18.25 -7.99 11.94
C LYS A 189 16.82 -7.63 12.36
N CYS A 190 15.81 -7.97 11.55
CA CYS A 190 14.41 -7.64 11.77
C CYS A 190 14.18 -6.15 12.09
N ARG A 191 14.85 -5.27 11.34
CA ARG A 191 14.73 -3.80 11.50
C ARG A 191 13.58 -3.21 10.70
N ILE A 192 12.81 -4.01 10.00
CA ILE A 192 11.62 -3.60 9.25
C ILE A 192 10.45 -4.41 9.80
N ASP A 193 9.45 -3.74 10.37
CA ASP A 193 8.30 -4.47 10.95
C ASP A 193 7.38 -5.02 9.89
N PHE A 194 6.97 -4.19 8.93
CA PHE A 194 6.02 -4.55 7.88
C PHE A 194 6.57 -4.18 6.50
N VAL A 195 6.43 -5.11 5.55
CA VAL A 195 6.83 -4.93 4.15
C VAL A 195 5.60 -5.04 3.28
N PHE A 196 5.36 -4.00 2.48
CA PHE A 196 4.39 -3.94 1.41
C PHE A 196 5.16 -3.91 0.09
N LEU A 197 4.86 -4.84 -0.80
CA LEU A 197 5.63 -5.02 -2.00
C LEU A 197 4.72 -5.29 -3.19
N SER A 198 4.59 -4.31 -4.07
CA SER A 198 4.00 -4.51 -5.40
C SER A 198 5.04 -5.15 -6.31
N THR A 199 4.64 -6.12 -7.12
CA THR A 199 5.54 -6.88 -8.00
C THR A 199 5.05 -6.83 -9.45
N HIS A 200 5.99 -6.77 -10.40
CA HIS A 200 5.70 -6.46 -11.81
C HIS A 200 5.93 -7.62 -12.77
N SER A 201 6.19 -8.81 -12.26
CA SER A 201 6.14 -10.07 -13.00
C SER A 201 5.97 -11.24 -12.05
N GLN A 202 5.48 -12.36 -12.59
CA GLN A 202 5.32 -13.61 -11.83
C GLN A 202 6.66 -14.17 -11.34
N GLU A 203 7.74 -13.97 -12.08
CA GLU A 203 9.09 -14.38 -11.67
C GLU A 203 9.57 -13.54 -10.49
N LEU A 204 9.51 -12.21 -10.59
CA LEU A 204 9.85 -11.30 -9.51
C LEU A 204 9.03 -11.58 -8.25
N HIS A 205 7.72 -11.85 -8.41
CA HIS A 205 6.84 -12.18 -7.29
C HIS A 205 7.36 -13.40 -6.51
N ARG A 206 7.65 -14.52 -7.20
CA ARG A 206 8.18 -15.74 -6.58
C ARG A 206 9.52 -15.51 -5.89
N ASP A 207 10.42 -14.76 -6.55
CA ASP A 207 11.75 -14.48 -6.00
C ASP A 207 11.68 -13.59 -4.76
N CYS A 208 10.79 -12.60 -4.75
CA CYS A 208 10.55 -11.77 -3.57
C CYS A 208 10.00 -12.57 -2.39
N VAL A 209 9.02 -13.46 -2.62
CA VAL A 209 8.49 -14.37 -1.59
C VAL A 209 9.61 -15.22 -1.01
N ALA A 210 10.48 -15.80 -1.87
CA ALA A 210 11.60 -16.63 -1.45
C ALA A 210 12.63 -15.85 -0.61
N LEU A 211 12.96 -14.61 -0.99
CA LEU A 211 13.89 -13.75 -0.26
C LEU A 211 13.36 -13.34 1.12
N LEU A 212 12.08 -12.96 1.21
CA LEU A 212 11.42 -12.64 2.47
C LEU A 212 11.39 -13.86 3.40
N ALA A 213 11.03 -15.03 2.90
CA ALA A 213 11.02 -16.29 3.66
C ALA A 213 12.43 -16.67 4.13
N ALA A 214 13.46 -16.53 3.29
CA ALA A 214 14.85 -16.78 3.65
C ALA A 214 15.36 -15.85 4.75
N SER A 215 14.75 -14.66 4.85
CA SER A 215 15.02 -13.68 5.92
C SER A 215 14.13 -13.88 7.16
N ASN A 216 13.39 -14.99 7.25
CA ASN A 216 12.43 -15.33 8.31
C ASN A 216 11.23 -14.38 8.41
N TYR A 217 10.96 -13.56 7.40
CA TYR A 217 9.72 -12.78 7.34
C TYR A 217 8.54 -13.69 7.02
N ARG A 218 7.41 -13.38 7.62
CA ARG A 218 6.17 -14.13 7.41
C ARG A 218 5.38 -13.44 6.31
N VAL A 219 5.26 -14.07 5.16
CA VAL A 219 4.29 -13.66 4.14
C VAL A 219 2.90 -13.96 4.70
N GLU A 220 2.13 -12.92 5.00
CA GLU A 220 0.79 -13.04 5.60
C GLU A 220 -0.31 -12.90 4.57
N VAL A 221 -0.09 -12.09 3.54
CA VAL A 221 -0.99 -11.95 2.39
C VAL A 221 -0.17 -11.95 1.12
N GLU A 222 -0.63 -12.72 0.15
CA GLU A 222 -0.01 -12.86 -1.15
C GLU A 222 -1.08 -12.89 -2.23
N ALA A 223 -0.87 -12.12 -3.29
CA ALA A 223 -1.66 -12.16 -4.50
C ALA A 223 -0.69 -12.01 -5.68
N ASP A 224 -0.60 -13.03 -6.52
CA ASP A 224 0.38 -13.09 -7.60
C ASP A 224 0.13 -12.03 -8.69
N PHE A 225 1.12 -11.80 -9.54
CA PHE A 225 1.05 -10.83 -10.62
C PHE A 225 -0.01 -11.20 -11.70
N GLU A 226 -0.16 -12.48 -12.02
CA GLU A 226 -0.97 -12.89 -13.17
C GLU A 226 -2.47 -12.92 -12.90
N ASN A 227 -2.87 -13.41 -11.73
CA ASN A 227 -4.29 -13.70 -11.44
C ASN A 227 -4.78 -13.08 -10.13
N GLY A 228 -3.87 -12.60 -9.30
CA GLY A 228 -4.16 -12.36 -7.88
C GLY A 228 -4.89 -11.05 -7.62
N THR A 229 -4.34 -9.92 -8.03
CA THR A 229 -4.84 -8.62 -7.60
C THR A 229 -5.81 -7.97 -8.58
N THR A 230 -6.65 -7.08 -8.08
CA THR A 230 -7.55 -6.26 -8.89
C THR A 230 -6.88 -5.02 -9.45
N SER A 231 -5.72 -4.62 -8.90
CA SER A 231 -4.87 -3.52 -9.39
C SER A 231 -3.95 -3.89 -10.54
N TYR A 232 -3.86 -5.18 -10.90
CA TYR A 232 -3.04 -5.75 -11.96
C TYR A 232 -1.55 -5.91 -11.65
N ASP A 233 -1.07 -5.42 -10.53
CA ASP A 233 0.25 -5.74 -10.01
C ASP A 233 0.16 -6.91 -9.03
N GLY A 234 1.21 -7.69 -8.87
CA GLY A 234 1.27 -8.67 -7.80
C GLY A 234 1.48 -7.93 -6.47
N PHE A 235 0.98 -8.50 -5.38
CA PHE A 235 1.09 -7.90 -4.07
C PHE A 235 1.56 -8.89 -3.02
N ILE A 236 2.50 -8.47 -2.17
CA ILE A 236 3.00 -9.23 -1.03
C ILE A 236 2.96 -8.33 0.21
N PHE A 237 2.28 -8.81 1.25
CA PHE A 237 2.41 -8.25 2.59
C PHE A 237 3.13 -9.22 3.50
N ALA A 238 4.23 -8.78 4.09
CA ALA A 238 5.00 -9.58 5.01
C ALA A 238 5.30 -8.85 6.32
N SER A 239 5.39 -9.60 7.42
CA SER A 239 5.75 -9.07 8.73
C SER A 239 7.00 -9.70 9.31
N SER A 240 7.74 -8.91 10.06
CA SER A 240 8.86 -9.38 10.89
C SER A 240 8.42 -10.43 11.91
N PRO A 241 9.27 -11.41 12.24
CA PRO A 241 8.97 -12.37 13.32
C PRO A 241 8.87 -11.70 14.70
N LEU A 242 9.30 -10.44 14.85
CA LEU A 242 9.28 -9.71 16.12
C LEU A 242 7.97 -8.99 16.41
N VAL A 243 7.09 -8.85 15.41
CA VAL A 243 5.77 -8.22 15.60
C VAL A 243 4.64 -9.26 15.57
N ALA A 244 3.48 -8.91 16.08
CA ALA A 244 2.31 -9.78 15.98
C ALA A 244 1.84 -9.91 14.52
N ARG A 245 1.27 -11.07 14.16
CA ARG A 245 0.61 -11.24 12.86
C ARG A 245 -0.61 -10.34 12.76
N VAL A 246 -0.78 -9.73 11.61
CA VAL A 246 -1.95 -8.92 11.27
C VAL A 246 -3.02 -9.78 10.59
N PHE A 247 -2.61 -10.70 9.73
CA PHE A 247 -3.48 -11.52 8.88
C PHE A 247 -3.18 -13.02 9.05
N ASP A 248 -3.64 -13.60 10.17
CA ASP A 248 -3.47 -15.04 10.39
C ASP A 248 -4.64 -15.80 9.75
N GLY A 249 -4.34 -16.54 8.67
CA GLY A 249 -5.33 -17.34 7.94
C GLY A 249 -6.24 -16.52 7.00
N PHE A 250 -5.90 -15.29 6.69
CA PHE A 250 -6.59 -14.51 5.66
C PHE A 250 -6.06 -14.86 4.27
N THR A 251 -6.96 -15.08 3.32
CA THR A 251 -6.63 -15.28 1.91
C THR A 251 -7.57 -14.44 1.07
N PRO A 252 -7.07 -13.48 0.27
CA PRO A 252 -7.91 -12.69 -0.62
C PRO A 252 -8.46 -13.57 -1.75
N LEU A 253 -9.64 -13.20 -2.27
CA LEU A 253 -10.08 -13.72 -3.56
C LEU A 253 -9.27 -13.06 -4.66
N THR A 254 -8.82 -13.85 -5.62
CA THR A 254 -8.14 -13.33 -6.80
C THR A 254 -9.14 -12.68 -7.76
N ARG A 255 -8.69 -11.75 -8.61
CA ARG A 255 -9.57 -11.16 -9.64
C ARG A 255 -10.19 -12.22 -10.55
N ALA A 256 -9.44 -13.29 -10.88
CA ALA A 256 -9.94 -14.39 -11.67
C ALA A 256 -11.07 -15.15 -10.95
N GLN A 257 -10.95 -15.35 -9.64
CA GLN A 257 -12.01 -15.95 -8.83
C GLN A 257 -13.23 -15.02 -8.72
N ILE A 258 -13.02 -13.72 -8.45
CA ILE A 258 -14.11 -12.72 -8.36
C ILE A 258 -14.91 -12.68 -9.65
N SER A 259 -14.26 -12.69 -10.82
CA SER A 259 -14.90 -12.54 -12.13
C SER A 259 -15.86 -13.69 -12.46
N CYS A 260 -15.68 -14.89 -11.88
CA CYS A 260 -16.52 -16.07 -12.13
C CYS A 260 -17.25 -16.56 -10.87
N ALA A 261 -17.14 -15.87 -9.75
CA ALA A 261 -17.74 -16.29 -8.49
C ALA A 261 -19.28 -16.29 -8.55
N GLN A 262 -19.88 -17.35 -8.02
CA GLN A 262 -21.31 -17.33 -7.74
C GLN A 262 -21.62 -16.37 -6.59
N PRO A 263 -22.80 -15.71 -6.57
CA PRO A 263 -23.16 -14.77 -5.51
C PRO A 263 -23.01 -15.32 -4.09
N THR A 264 -23.29 -16.61 -3.90
CA THR A 264 -23.12 -17.29 -2.59
C THR A 264 -21.66 -17.33 -2.14
N VAL A 265 -20.72 -17.55 -3.07
CA VAL A 265 -19.27 -17.55 -2.76
C VAL A 265 -18.80 -16.16 -2.31
N LEU A 266 -19.28 -15.10 -2.99
CA LEU A 266 -18.96 -13.72 -2.57
C LEU A 266 -19.56 -13.39 -1.20
N CYS A 267 -20.81 -13.78 -0.93
CA CYS A 267 -21.43 -13.60 0.39
C CYS A 267 -20.66 -14.35 1.49
N GLU A 268 -20.25 -15.58 1.24
CA GLU A 268 -19.45 -16.35 2.19
C GLU A 268 -18.07 -15.73 2.44
N TYR A 269 -17.43 -15.22 1.39
CA TYR A 269 -16.16 -14.51 1.51
C TYR A 269 -16.30 -13.25 2.37
N VAL A 270 -17.27 -12.41 2.08
CA VAL A 270 -17.57 -11.19 2.87
C VAL A 270 -17.83 -11.54 4.33
N ALA A 271 -18.61 -12.60 4.59
CA ALA A 271 -18.87 -13.05 5.96
C ALA A 271 -17.58 -13.53 6.67
N LYS A 272 -16.70 -14.24 5.96
CA LYS A 272 -15.39 -14.66 6.52
C LYS A 272 -14.50 -13.49 6.85
N VAL A 273 -14.39 -12.48 5.95
CA VAL A 273 -13.61 -11.26 6.21
C VAL A 273 -14.17 -10.51 7.42
N ALA A 274 -15.48 -10.33 7.49
CA ALA A 274 -16.14 -9.67 8.63
C ALA A 274 -15.86 -10.41 9.96
N ALA A 275 -15.95 -11.75 9.97
CA ALA A 275 -15.67 -12.56 11.14
C ALA A 275 -14.18 -12.49 11.55
N PHE A 276 -13.27 -12.48 10.58
CA PHE A 276 -11.84 -12.31 10.81
C PHE A 276 -11.55 -10.96 11.51
N LEU A 277 -12.10 -9.87 10.98
CA LEU A 277 -11.92 -8.53 11.55
C LEU A 277 -12.49 -8.44 12.97
N ALA A 278 -13.70 -8.97 13.20
CA ALA A 278 -14.34 -8.97 14.51
C ALA A 278 -13.53 -9.75 15.57
N LYS A 279 -12.98 -10.91 15.20
CA LYS A 279 -12.11 -11.70 16.08
C LYS A 279 -10.84 -10.96 16.45
N ARG A 280 -10.19 -10.34 15.46
CA ARG A 280 -8.95 -9.60 15.67
C ARG A 280 -9.17 -8.36 16.53
N ASP A 281 -10.23 -7.60 16.30
CA ASP A 281 -10.54 -6.40 17.07
C ASP A 281 -10.85 -6.73 18.55
N GLN A 282 -11.38 -7.90 18.85
CA GLN A 282 -11.50 -8.40 20.21
C GLN A 282 -10.14 -8.67 20.87
N LEU A 283 -9.18 -9.25 20.14
CA LEU A 283 -7.83 -9.50 20.63
C LEU A 283 -7.05 -8.19 20.87
N SER A 284 -7.29 -7.16 20.06
CA SER A 284 -6.63 -5.87 20.21
C SER A 284 -7.14 -5.05 21.40
N THR A 285 -8.40 -5.18 21.79
CA THR A 285 -8.97 -4.54 22.99
C THR A 285 -8.40 -5.10 24.28
N ASP A 286 -7.97 -6.35 24.29
CA ASP A 286 -7.31 -6.97 25.45
C ASP A 286 -5.84 -6.52 25.60
N VAL A 287 -5.22 -6.01 24.53
CA VAL A 287 -3.81 -5.59 24.52
C VAL A 287 -3.64 -4.07 24.64
N VAL A 288 -4.63 -3.28 24.27
CA VAL A 288 -4.53 -1.80 24.21
C VAL A 288 -5.62 -1.16 25.08
N SER A 289 -5.40 -1.14 26.39
CA SER A 289 -6.14 -0.23 27.29
C SER A 289 -5.65 1.23 27.16
N GLY A 290 -5.53 1.72 25.93
CA GLY A 290 -5.10 3.07 25.56
C GLY A 290 -5.64 3.44 24.18
N GLY A 291 -6.96 3.35 24.00
CA GLY A 291 -7.62 3.49 22.72
C GLY A 291 -7.61 4.92 22.16
N ILE A 292 -7.27 5.05 20.90
CA ILE A 292 -7.62 6.21 20.08
C ILE A 292 -9.03 5.93 19.53
N ALA A 293 -10.01 6.70 20.00
CA ALA A 293 -11.35 6.67 19.44
C ALA A 293 -11.31 7.30 18.04
N TRP A 294 -11.61 6.54 17.01
CA TRP A 294 -11.94 7.07 15.70
C TRP A 294 -13.25 7.87 15.85
N GLN A 295 -13.21 9.17 15.59
CA GLN A 295 -14.45 9.94 15.49
C GLN A 295 -15.25 9.42 14.29
N ARG A 296 -16.45 8.93 14.58
CA ARG A 296 -17.43 8.44 13.60
C ARG A 296 -18.03 9.60 12.82
#